data_80b094e925c337be8f000c744155d586
#
_entry.id   80b094e925c337be8f000c744155d586
#
_cell.length_a   1.000
_cell.length_b   1.000
_cell.length_c   1.000
_cell.angle_alpha   90.00
_cell.angle_beta   90.00
_cell.angle_gamma   90.00
#
_symmetry.space_group_name_H-M   'P 1'
#
loop_
_entity.id
_entity.type
_entity.pdbx_description
1 polymer ?
#
loop_
_entity_poly.entity_id
_entity_poly.type
_entity_poly.pdbx_seq_one_letter_code
_entity_poly.pdbx_strand_id
1 'polypeptide(L)'
;LSFLTASEKAFKMHENCKFPSFYFNWSEHKKSLSKDTTPFTPAVNLICSLHTSLKMIREEGIENINKRHKKLTLALRSAIREIGLKLLVEDDKNASHSITSILPPENITVPDIRKTLKDDYDIIVANGQGNLENKIFRIGTLGFVSERDLNMAVGSLEASLIKLGYKFNVGSGVKKL
;
A
#
# COMPACT_ATOMS: atom_id res chain seq x y z
N LEU A 1 7.49 8.45 -10.60
CA LEU A 1 8.16 9.69 -10.22
C LEU A 1 8.96 9.49 -8.94
N SER A 2 10.11 10.15 -8.88
CA SER A 2 10.89 10.28 -7.65
C SER A 2 11.14 11.76 -7.38
N PHE A 3 11.21 12.13 -6.11
CA PHE A 3 11.47 13.50 -5.67
C PHE A 3 12.75 13.50 -4.84
N LEU A 4 13.61 14.44 -5.14
CA LEU A 4 14.85 14.67 -4.43
C LEU A 4 14.90 16.12 -3.96
N THR A 5 15.25 16.33 -2.71
CA THR A 5 15.61 17.65 -2.19
C THR A 5 17.07 17.62 -1.72
N ALA A 6 17.80 18.65 -2.02
CA ALA A 6 19.20 18.76 -1.63
C ALA A 6 19.49 20.13 -1.02
N SER A 7 20.23 20.15 0.08
CA SER A 7 20.73 21.38 0.69
C SER A 7 21.84 22.01 -0.14
N GLU A 8 22.11 23.31 0.08
CA GLU A 8 23.27 23.97 -0.57
C GLU A 8 24.60 23.27 -0.24
N LYS A 9 24.74 22.76 0.97
CA LYS A 9 25.93 21.96 1.34
C LYS A 9 26.06 20.71 0.49
N ALA A 10 24.96 20.00 0.21
CA ALA A 10 24.97 18.83 -0.65
C ALA A 10 25.32 19.18 -2.09
N PHE A 11 24.83 20.30 -2.62
CA PHE A 11 25.22 20.79 -3.94
C PHE A 11 26.71 21.15 -4.03
N LYS A 12 27.28 21.83 -3.01
CA LYS A 12 28.73 22.11 -2.96
C LYS A 12 29.56 20.82 -2.94
N MET A 13 29.10 19.79 -2.25
CA MET A 13 29.77 18.48 -2.28
C MET A 13 29.64 17.80 -3.64
N HIS A 14 28.48 17.90 -4.29
CA HIS A 14 28.26 17.37 -5.64
C HIS A 14 29.21 18.00 -6.67
N GLU A 15 29.48 19.30 -6.61
CA GLU A 15 30.42 19.99 -7.51
C GLU A 15 31.84 19.40 -7.46
N ASN A 16 32.22 18.84 -6.31
CA ASN A 16 33.53 18.19 -6.10
C ASN A 16 33.48 16.66 -6.30
N CYS A 17 32.34 16.12 -6.65
CA CYS A 17 32.16 14.68 -6.85
C CYS A 17 32.83 14.23 -8.15
N LYS A 18 33.75 13.28 -8.06
CA LYS A 18 34.44 12.70 -9.21
C LYS A 18 33.73 11.50 -9.82
N PHE A 19 32.63 11.05 -9.23
CA PHE A 19 31.87 9.92 -9.73
C PHE A 19 30.96 10.38 -10.88
N PRO A 20 31.21 9.90 -12.11
CA PRO A 20 30.46 10.35 -13.27
C PRO A 20 29.02 9.84 -13.22
N SER A 21 28.07 10.73 -13.51
CA SER A 21 26.66 10.38 -13.63
C SER A 21 26.08 11.14 -14.82
N PHE A 22 25.43 10.43 -15.74
CA PHE A 22 24.77 11.05 -16.88
C PHE A 22 23.32 11.42 -16.52
N TYR A 23 22.48 10.42 -16.28
CA TYR A 23 21.04 10.64 -16.05
C TYR A 23 20.74 11.26 -14.68
N PHE A 24 21.52 10.90 -13.65
CA PHE A 24 21.36 11.39 -12.27
C PHE A 24 22.29 12.57 -11.93
N ASN A 25 22.72 13.34 -12.93
CA ASN A 25 23.58 14.50 -12.71
C ASN A 25 22.77 15.68 -12.16
N TRP A 26 22.98 16.00 -10.90
CA TRP A 26 22.23 17.07 -10.20
C TRP A 26 22.49 18.45 -10.80
N SER A 27 23.67 18.72 -11.34
CA SER A 27 23.97 20.00 -12.00
C SER A 27 23.11 20.22 -13.24
N GLU A 28 22.93 19.18 -14.06
CA GLU A 28 22.07 19.26 -15.24
C GLU A 28 20.59 19.41 -14.86
N HIS A 29 20.14 18.72 -13.80
CA HIS A 29 18.79 18.90 -13.28
C HIS A 29 18.58 20.32 -12.74
N LYS A 30 19.51 20.88 -11.97
CA LYS A 30 19.45 22.26 -11.45
C LYS A 30 19.42 23.30 -12.58
N LYS A 31 20.28 23.13 -13.58
CA LYS A 31 20.33 23.99 -14.78
C LYS A 31 19.03 23.96 -15.59
N SER A 32 18.43 22.78 -15.72
CA SER A 32 17.17 22.64 -16.43
C SER A 32 16.01 23.25 -15.66
N LEU A 33 15.97 23.03 -14.32
CA LEU A 33 14.96 23.58 -13.44
C LEU A 33 14.93 25.12 -13.47
N SER A 34 16.10 25.79 -13.59
CA SER A 34 16.16 27.26 -13.72
C SER A 34 15.56 27.79 -15.02
N LYS A 35 15.22 26.91 -15.98
CA LYS A 35 14.55 27.20 -17.25
C LYS A 35 13.15 26.60 -17.32
N ASP A 36 12.57 26.22 -16.18
CA ASP A 36 11.26 25.54 -16.07
C ASP A 36 11.13 24.30 -16.95
N THR A 37 12.22 23.54 -17.08
CA THR A 37 12.27 22.31 -17.88
C THR A 37 12.99 21.18 -17.16
N THR A 38 13.12 20.04 -17.81
CA THR A 38 13.87 18.86 -17.34
C THR A 38 15.01 18.53 -18.30
N PRO A 39 16.13 17.94 -17.85
CA PRO A 39 17.26 17.61 -18.74
C PRO A 39 16.92 16.51 -19.76
N PHE A 40 15.87 15.72 -19.49
CA PHE A 40 15.36 14.64 -20.34
C PHE A 40 13.85 14.76 -20.49
N THR A 41 13.25 14.00 -21.41
CA THR A 41 11.80 14.00 -21.62
C THR A 41 11.03 13.78 -20.31
N PRO A 42 10.18 14.73 -19.91
CA PRO A 42 9.43 14.59 -18.65
C PRO A 42 8.33 13.54 -18.75
N ALA A 43 8.04 12.90 -17.64
CA ALA A 43 6.91 11.98 -17.49
C ALA A 43 5.59 12.78 -17.32
N VAL A 44 5.13 13.45 -18.36
CA VAL A 44 4.01 14.42 -18.32
C VAL A 44 2.76 13.81 -17.70
N ASN A 45 2.35 12.60 -18.14
CA ASN A 45 1.16 11.94 -17.62
C ASN A 45 1.25 11.67 -16.10
N LEU A 46 2.41 11.27 -15.60
CA LEU A 46 2.63 11.06 -14.17
C LEU A 46 2.64 12.37 -13.40
N ILE A 47 3.13 13.47 -14.00
CA ILE A 47 3.08 14.81 -13.38
C ILE A 47 1.64 15.29 -13.26
N CYS A 48 0.83 15.13 -14.32
CA CYS A 48 -0.60 15.46 -14.28
C CYS A 48 -1.36 14.63 -13.23
N SER A 49 -1.09 13.32 -13.16
CA SER A 49 -1.66 12.44 -12.15
C SER A 49 -1.27 12.85 -10.73
N LEU A 50 0.00 13.23 -10.53
CA LEU A 50 0.48 13.76 -9.25
C LEU A 50 -0.24 15.04 -8.87
N HIS A 51 -0.40 15.99 -9.82
CA HIS A 51 -1.10 17.25 -9.57
C HIS A 51 -2.53 16.98 -9.06
N THR A 52 -3.26 16.08 -9.72
CA THR A 52 -4.61 15.70 -9.30
C THR A 52 -4.62 15.06 -7.91
N SER A 53 -3.69 14.12 -7.64
CA SER A 53 -3.58 13.47 -6.33
C SER A 53 -3.26 14.47 -5.22
N LEU A 54 -2.35 15.42 -5.46
CA LEU A 54 -2.01 16.45 -4.48
C LEU A 54 -3.18 17.40 -4.21
N LYS A 55 -4.00 17.70 -5.23
CA LYS A 55 -5.23 18.48 -5.05
C LYS A 55 -6.20 17.73 -4.13
N MET A 56 -6.46 16.45 -4.37
CA MET A 56 -7.31 15.61 -3.53
C MET A 56 -6.78 15.54 -2.07
N ILE A 57 -5.47 15.36 -1.89
CA ILE A 57 -4.83 15.35 -0.56
C ILE A 57 -5.03 16.69 0.16
N ARG A 58 -4.91 17.82 -0.54
CA ARG A 58 -5.12 19.14 0.05
C ARG A 58 -6.58 19.38 0.42
N GLU A 59 -7.52 18.93 -0.40
CA GLU A 59 -8.97 19.05 -0.15
C GLU A 59 -9.41 18.21 1.04
N GLU A 60 -8.94 16.96 1.16
CA GLU A 60 -9.24 16.11 2.31
C GLU A 60 -8.50 16.54 3.57
N GLY A 61 -7.27 17.01 3.45
CA GLY A 61 -6.37 17.36 4.55
C GLY A 61 -5.63 16.15 5.12
N ILE A 62 -4.31 16.31 5.38
CA ILE A 62 -3.43 15.20 5.78
C ILE A 62 -3.87 14.52 7.10
N GLU A 63 -4.39 15.27 8.05
CA GLU A 63 -4.88 14.72 9.30
C GLU A 63 -6.13 13.85 9.11
N ASN A 64 -7.04 14.27 8.23
CA ASN A 64 -8.25 13.50 7.91
C ASN A 64 -7.91 12.23 7.14
N ILE A 65 -6.94 12.30 6.22
CA ILE A 65 -6.39 11.13 5.53
C ILE A 65 -5.83 10.13 6.56
N ASN A 66 -5.03 10.59 7.51
CA ASN A 66 -4.48 9.73 8.56
C ASN A 66 -5.58 9.09 9.43
N LYS A 67 -6.60 9.85 9.80
CA LYS A 67 -7.76 9.35 10.56
C LYS A 67 -8.53 8.30 9.76
N ARG A 68 -8.76 8.55 8.47
CA ARG A 68 -9.46 7.61 7.57
C ARG A 68 -8.69 6.30 7.43
N HIS A 69 -7.39 6.35 7.14
CA HIS A 69 -6.55 5.16 7.05
C HIS A 69 -6.52 4.37 8.36
N LYS A 70 -6.38 5.06 9.50
CA LYS A 70 -6.44 4.42 10.82
C LYS A 70 -7.77 3.72 11.04
N LYS A 71 -8.90 4.38 10.76
CA LYS A 71 -10.25 3.81 10.92
C LYS A 71 -10.40 2.54 10.07
N LEU A 72 -10.06 2.63 8.77
CA LEU A 72 -10.17 1.50 7.85
C LEU A 72 -9.28 0.31 8.26
N THR A 73 -8.04 0.60 8.66
CA THR A 73 -7.12 -0.46 9.10
C THR A 73 -7.60 -1.14 10.37
N LEU A 74 -8.07 -0.39 11.35
CA LEU A 74 -8.58 -0.99 12.60
C LEU A 74 -9.83 -1.82 12.35
N ALA A 75 -10.74 -1.37 11.48
CA ALA A 75 -11.91 -2.14 11.07
C ALA A 75 -11.49 -3.45 10.37
N LEU A 76 -10.58 -3.38 9.39
CA LEU A 76 -10.04 -4.57 8.74
C LEU A 76 -9.43 -5.56 9.75
N ARG A 77 -8.58 -5.09 10.64
CA ARG A 77 -7.92 -5.93 11.65
C ARG A 77 -8.93 -6.59 12.59
N SER A 78 -9.98 -5.85 12.97
CA SER A 78 -11.10 -6.40 13.75
C SER A 78 -11.84 -7.50 12.98
N ALA A 79 -12.15 -7.25 11.70
CA ALA A 79 -12.80 -8.23 10.82
C ALA A 79 -11.97 -9.52 10.69
N ILE A 80 -10.66 -9.40 10.47
CA ILE A 80 -9.74 -10.55 10.35
C ILE A 80 -9.72 -11.39 11.64
N ARG A 81 -9.72 -10.75 12.82
CA ARG A 81 -9.78 -11.47 14.10
C ARG A 81 -11.12 -12.20 14.29
N GLU A 82 -12.23 -11.58 13.88
CA GLU A 82 -13.57 -12.21 13.98
C GLU A 82 -13.72 -13.42 13.04
N ILE A 83 -13.07 -13.42 11.90
CA ILE A 83 -12.97 -14.60 11.02
C ILE A 83 -12.14 -15.71 11.67
N GLY A 84 -11.37 -15.41 12.71
CA GLY A 84 -10.48 -16.34 13.39
C GLY A 84 -9.08 -16.43 12.79
N LEU A 85 -8.71 -15.50 11.90
CA LEU A 85 -7.36 -15.43 11.34
C LEU A 85 -6.42 -14.65 12.27
N LYS A 86 -5.15 -15.04 12.27
CA LYS A 86 -4.11 -14.38 13.05
C LYS A 86 -3.46 -13.25 12.26
N LEU A 87 -3.16 -12.16 12.94
CA LEU A 87 -2.39 -11.04 12.41
C LEU A 87 -0.91 -11.24 12.74
N LEU A 88 -0.01 -10.93 11.77
CA LEU A 88 1.43 -10.99 12.00
C LEU A 88 1.87 -10.02 13.11
N VAL A 89 1.29 -8.82 13.14
CA VAL A 89 1.47 -7.84 14.21
C VAL A 89 0.18 -7.81 15.02
N GLU A 90 0.16 -8.42 16.21
CA GLU A 90 -1.05 -8.58 17.00
C GLU A 90 -1.51 -7.26 17.65
N ASP A 91 -0.58 -6.48 18.21
CA ASP A 91 -0.89 -5.21 18.87
C ASP A 91 -1.17 -4.10 17.85
N ASP A 92 -2.37 -3.51 17.92
CA ASP A 92 -2.79 -2.42 17.05
C ASP A 92 -1.96 -1.15 17.20
N LYS A 93 -1.30 -0.96 18.34
CA LYS A 93 -0.40 0.18 18.59
C LYS A 93 0.88 0.13 17.75
N ASN A 94 1.31 -1.09 17.41
CA ASN A 94 2.52 -1.36 16.63
C ASN A 94 2.20 -1.61 15.15
N ALA A 95 0.92 -1.58 14.76
CA ALA A 95 0.48 -1.86 13.40
C ALA A 95 0.60 -0.65 12.49
N SER A 96 0.98 -0.89 11.24
CA SER A 96 0.88 0.12 10.19
C SER A 96 -0.58 0.42 9.88
N HIS A 97 -0.91 1.69 9.61
CA HIS A 97 -2.24 2.09 9.14
C HIS A 97 -2.40 2.00 7.61
N SER A 98 -1.43 1.45 6.91
CA SER A 98 -1.46 1.34 5.44
C SER A 98 -1.55 -0.09 4.93
N ILE A 99 -1.20 -1.08 5.77
CA ILE A 99 -1.17 -2.48 5.36
C ILE A 99 -1.44 -3.40 6.56
N THR A 100 -2.22 -4.44 6.32
CA THR A 100 -2.49 -5.51 7.29
C THR A 100 -1.91 -6.81 6.79
N SER A 101 -1.00 -7.40 7.56
CA SER A 101 -0.35 -8.68 7.30
C SER A 101 -1.07 -9.80 8.06
N ILE A 102 -1.51 -10.84 7.34
CA ILE A 102 -2.40 -11.87 7.83
C ILE A 102 -1.74 -13.23 7.62
N LEU A 103 -1.76 -14.08 8.65
CA LEU A 103 -1.33 -15.47 8.53
C LEU A 103 -2.48 -16.31 7.97
N PRO A 104 -2.21 -17.25 7.06
CA PRO A 104 -3.22 -18.18 6.59
C PRO A 104 -3.64 -19.12 7.74
N PRO A 105 -4.86 -19.67 7.70
CA PRO A 105 -5.26 -20.71 8.66
C PRO A 105 -4.50 -22.02 8.38
N GLU A 106 -4.52 -22.93 9.34
CA GLU A 106 -3.94 -24.26 9.16
C GLU A 106 -4.57 -24.98 7.95
N ASN A 107 -3.75 -25.69 7.21
CA ASN A 107 -4.11 -26.46 6.01
C ASN A 107 -4.58 -25.66 4.78
N ILE A 108 -4.48 -24.32 4.80
CA ILE A 108 -4.73 -23.46 3.63
C ILE A 108 -3.49 -22.63 3.33
N THR A 109 -3.04 -22.65 2.11
CA THR A 109 -1.82 -21.93 1.73
C THR A 109 -2.12 -20.50 1.28
N VAL A 110 -1.14 -19.61 1.43
CA VAL A 110 -1.24 -18.24 0.90
C VAL A 110 -1.45 -18.22 -0.62
N PRO A 111 -0.77 -19.05 -1.43
CA PRO A 111 -1.07 -19.16 -2.85
C PRO A 111 -2.53 -19.53 -3.16
N ASP A 112 -3.15 -20.45 -2.41
CA ASP A 112 -4.55 -20.83 -2.64
C ASP A 112 -5.52 -19.68 -2.33
N ILE A 113 -5.32 -18.99 -1.20
CA ILE A 113 -6.12 -17.80 -0.85
C ILE A 113 -5.99 -16.74 -1.95
N ARG A 114 -4.78 -16.40 -2.36
CA ARG A 114 -4.51 -15.38 -3.37
C ARG A 114 -5.07 -15.76 -4.74
N LYS A 115 -4.93 -17.03 -5.11
CA LYS A 115 -5.47 -17.54 -6.36
C LYS A 115 -7.00 -17.45 -6.38
N THR A 116 -7.67 -17.91 -5.33
CA THR A 116 -9.13 -17.89 -5.23
C THR A 116 -9.67 -16.45 -5.24
N LEU A 117 -9.05 -15.53 -4.47
CA LEU A 117 -9.42 -14.12 -4.48
C LEU A 117 -9.31 -13.49 -5.88
N LYS A 118 -8.22 -13.80 -6.59
CA LYS A 118 -8.00 -13.27 -7.94
C LYS A 118 -8.97 -13.87 -8.96
N ASP A 119 -9.06 -15.21 -9.00
CA ASP A 119 -9.75 -15.89 -10.09
C ASP A 119 -11.30 -15.81 -9.96
N ASP A 120 -11.81 -15.81 -8.73
CA ASP A 120 -13.26 -15.82 -8.49
C ASP A 120 -13.83 -14.41 -8.23
N TYR A 121 -13.03 -13.48 -7.71
CA TYR A 121 -13.52 -12.16 -7.24
C TYR A 121 -12.77 -10.97 -7.84
N ASP A 122 -11.77 -11.20 -8.69
CA ASP A 122 -10.89 -10.16 -9.28
C ASP A 122 -10.22 -9.27 -8.23
N ILE A 123 -9.92 -9.85 -7.05
CA ILE A 123 -9.25 -9.17 -5.94
C ILE A 123 -7.81 -9.65 -5.83
N ILE A 124 -6.87 -8.70 -5.95
CA ILE A 124 -5.44 -8.97 -5.84
C ILE A 124 -4.93 -8.51 -4.47
N VAL A 125 -4.46 -9.47 -3.68
CA VAL A 125 -3.76 -9.22 -2.41
C VAL A 125 -2.27 -9.55 -2.53
N ALA A 126 -1.43 -8.82 -1.79
CA ALA A 126 0.01 -8.98 -1.87
C ALA A 126 0.48 -10.24 -1.12
N ASN A 127 1.56 -10.88 -1.62
CA ASN A 127 2.27 -11.94 -0.92
C ASN A 127 3.20 -11.36 0.16
N GLY A 128 3.68 -12.18 1.08
CA GLY A 128 4.85 -11.86 1.89
C GLY A 128 6.10 -11.63 1.03
N GLN A 129 7.16 -11.11 1.63
CA GLN A 129 8.45 -10.87 0.97
C GLN A 129 9.59 -11.49 1.77
N GLY A 130 10.63 -11.93 1.10
CA GLY A 130 11.80 -12.53 1.73
C GLY A 130 11.40 -13.73 2.62
N ASN A 131 11.77 -13.70 3.88
CA ASN A 131 11.47 -14.77 4.83
C ASN A 131 9.97 -14.99 5.14
N LEU A 132 9.12 -14.05 4.73
CA LEU A 132 7.65 -14.12 4.89
C LEU A 132 6.92 -14.54 3.62
N GLU A 133 7.64 -14.80 2.53
CA GLU A 133 7.04 -15.26 1.28
C GLU A 133 6.23 -16.54 1.48
N ASN A 134 5.00 -16.55 0.99
CA ASN A 134 4.01 -17.62 1.14
C ASN A 134 3.65 -17.99 2.61
N LYS A 135 4.13 -17.22 3.59
CA LYS A 135 3.76 -17.38 5.00
C LYS A 135 2.68 -16.41 5.45
N ILE A 136 2.55 -15.28 4.76
CA ILE A 136 1.52 -14.26 5.00
C ILE A 136 0.97 -13.75 3.68
N PHE A 137 -0.25 -13.25 3.71
CA PHE A 137 -0.77 -12.36 2.68
C PHE A 137 -1.08 -10.99 3.29
N ARG A 138 -1.17 -9.96 2.43
CA ARG A 138 -1.28 -8.58 2.89
C ARG A 138 -2.41 -7.86 2.16
N ILE A 139 -3.24 -7.15 2.93
CA ILE A 139 -4.28 -6.27 2.41
C ILE A 139 -3.87 -4.82 2.68
N GLY A 140 -3.81 -4.01 1.62
CA GLY A 140 -3.49 -2.59 1.70
C GLY A 140 -4.73 -1.75 1.95
N THR A 141 -4.60 -0.75 2.83
CA THR A 141 -5.63 0.26 3.11
C THR A 141 -5.12 1.67 2.79
N LEU A 142 -4.09 1.77 1.95
CA LEU A 142 -3.44 3.02 1.57
C LEU A 142 -4.07 3.61 0.30
N GLY A 143 -4.13 4.93 0.24
CA GLY A 143 -4.57 5.67 -0.94
C GLY A 143 -6.07 5.99 -0.92
N PHE A 144 -6.70 5.99 -2.08
CA PHE A 144 -8.12 6.29 -2.26
C PHE A 144 -8.98 5.03 -2.03
N VAL A 145 -8.90 4.51 -0.80
CA VAL A 145 -9.66 3.32 -0.36
C VAL A 145 -10.81 3.75 0.54
N SER A 146 -11.97 3.15 0.33
CA SER A 146 -13.22 3.42 1.03
C SER A 146 -13.69 2.23 1.88
N GLU A 147 -14.71 2.43 2.70
CA GLU A 147 -15.40 1.37 3.44
C GLU A 147 -16.02 0.32 2.49
N ARG A 148 -16.47 0.75 1.29
CA ARG A 148 -16.99 -0.16 0.25
C ARG A 148 -15.92 -1.14 -0.22
N ASP A 149 -14.71 -0.65 -0.50
CA ASP A 149 -13.59 -1.49 -0.95
C ASP A 149 -13.23 -2.51 0.13
N LEU A 150 -13.29 -2.09 1.39
CA LEU A 150 -13.03 -2.95 2.53
C LEU A 150 -14.10 -4.04 2.67
N ASN A 151 -15.38 -3.69 2.52
CA ASN A 151 -16.48 -4.67 2.53
C ASN A 151 -16.32 -5.71 1.41
N MET A 152 -15.95 -5.27 0.20
CA MET A 152 -15.67 -6.19 -0.90
C MET A 152 -14.49 -7.11 -0.58
N ALA A 153 -13.39 -6.56 -0.07
CA ALA A 153 -12.19 -7.35 0.24
C ALA A 153 -12.47 -8.41 1.33
N VAL A 154 -13.14 -8.02 2.41
CA VAL A 154 -13.45 -8.94 3.52
C VAL A 154 -14.52 -9.97 3.12
N GLY A 155 -15.57 -9.56 2.44
CA GLY A 155 -16.61 -10.48 1.97
C GLY A 155 -16.06 -11.52 0.99
N SER A 156 -15.20 -11.09 0.05
CA SER A 156 -14.54 -12.01 -0.89
C SER A 156 -13.52 -12.92 -0.19
N LEU A 157 -12.85 -12.43 0.85
CA LEU A 157 -11.96 -13.26 1.66
C LEU A 157 -12.76 -14.34 2.40
N GLU A 158 -13.88 -13.99 3.05
CA GLU A 158 -14.77 -14.98 3.68
C GLU A 158 -15.24 -16.04 2.69
N ALA A 159 -15.73 -15.63 1.52
CA ALA A 159 -16.18 -16.54 0.49
C ALA A 159 -15.05 -17.45 -0.04
N SER A 160 -13.85 -16.90 -0.20
CA SER A 160 -12.66 -17.69 -0.58
C SER A 160 -12.29 -18.72 0.49
N LEU A 161 -12.32 -18.35 1.76
CA LEU A 161 -12.02 -19.24 2.87
C LEU A 161 -13.05 -20.37 2.97
N ILE A 162 -14.33 -20.10 2.76
CA ILE A 162 -15.40 -21.12 2.71
C ILE A 162 -15.10 -22.13 1.58
N LYS A 163 -14.80 -21.64 0.38
CA LYS A 163 -14.48 -22.46 -0.78
C LYS A 163 -13.27 -23.37 -0.53
N LEU A 164 -12.28 -22.87 0.24
CA LEU A 164 -11.09 -23.59 0.64
C LEU A 164 -11.31 -24.51 1.88
N GLY A 165 -12.51 -24.58 2.41
CA GLY A 165 -12.88 -25.50 3.49
C GLY A 165 -12.60 -24.97 4.90
N TYR A 166 -12.27 -23.70 5.08
CA TYR A 166 -12.10 -23.09 6.40
C TYR A 166 -13.45 -22.90 7.09
N LYS A 167 -13.53 -23.30 8.36
CA LYS A 167 -14.75 -23.21 9.16
C LYS A 167 -14.69 -22.03 10.11
N PHE A 168 -15.61 -21.12 9.98
CA PHE A 168 -15.79 -19.94 10.83
C PHE A 168 -17.26 -19.48 10.81
N ASN A 169 -17.61 -18.48 11.59
CA ASN A 169 -18.95 -17.91 11.57
C ASN A 169 -19.08 -16.94 10.37
N VAL A 170 -19.77 -17.39 9.31
CA VAL A 170 -19.92 -16.64 8.05
C VAL A 170 -20.54 -15.27 8.28
N GLY A 171 -19.98 -14.24 7.68
CA GLY A 171 -20.41 -12.86 7.86
C GLY A 171 -19.89 -12.19 9.14
N SER A 172 -19.12 -12.90 9.97
CA SER A 172 -18.59 -12.33 11.21
C SER A 172 -17.61 -11.19 10.97
N GLY A 173 -16.76 -11.31 9.96
CA GLY A 173 -15.81 -10.26 9.57
C GLY A 173 -16.52 -9.05 8.98
N VAL A 174 -17.45 -9.26 8.04
CA VAL A 174 -18.20 -8.17 7.39
C VAL A 174 -19.01 -7.36 8.41
N LYS A 175 -19.57 -7.99 9.44
CA LYS A 175 -20.30 -7.29 10.53
C LYS A 175 -19.43 -6.35 11.37
N LYS A 176 -18.10 -6.43 11.27
CA LYS A 176 -17.16 -5.58 12.01
C LYS A 176 -16.68 -4.36 11.24
N LEU A 177 -17.07 -4.23 9.99
CA LEU A 177 -16.76 -3.09 9.14
C LEU A 177 -17.80 -1.99 9.28
#